data_ff7a1acd8c6726f2d9ea0d220b4b74de
#
_entry.id   ff7a1acd8c6726f2d9ea0d220b4b74de
#
_cell.length_a   1.000
_cell.length_b   1.000
_cell.length_c   1.000
_cell.angle_alpha   90.00
_cell.angle_beta   90.00
_cell.angle_gamma   90.00
#
_symmetry.space_group_name_H-M   'P 1'
#
loop_
_entity.id
_entity.type
_entity.pdbx_description
1 polymer ?
#
loop_
_entity_poly.entity_id
_entity_poly.type
_entity_poly.pdbx_seq_one_letter_code
_entity_poly.pdbx_strand_id
1 'polypeptide(L)'
;MLSFLEDPQLRLIFFGGKGGVGKTTCAAAAALHRARRTPPGSFLLVSTDPAHSLADSLGDFQPPANLQILEFNAQAALEAFKAKHRRKFAEIAARGTFLDQEDIHRLLDLSLPGLDELMPLLEIAEWVETQAYDLIVVDTAPSGHTLRLLATPELIRTWLRALDALLAKHRFLKRHFRGTYQPDE
;
A
#
# COMPACT_ATOMS: atom_id res chain seq x y z
N MET A 1 30.18 2.75 -11.93
CA MET A 1 29.29 1.66 -11.54
C MET A 1 28.56 2.09 -10.29
N LEU A 2 27.27 1.84 -10.15
CA LEU A 2 26.47 2.36 -9.02
C LEU A 2 26.82 1.56 -7.75
N SER A 3 27.83 2.00 -7.01
CA SER A 3 28.35 1.30 -5.82
C SER A 3 27.30 1.07 -4.73
N PHE A 4 26.27 1.90 -4.68
CA PHE A 4 25.17 1.73 -3.72
C PHE A 4 24.34 0.45 -3.98
N LEU A 5 24.26 -0.03 -5.22
CA LEU A 5 23.58 -1.28 -5.53
C LEU A 5 24.27 -2.51 -4.92
N GLU A 6 25.50 -2.37 -4.48
CA GLU A 6 26.28 -3.46 -3.85
C GLU A 6 26.19 -3.44 -2.33
N ASP A 7 25.55 -2.43 -1.76
CA ASP A 7 25.36 -2.34 -0.30
C ASP A 7 24.45 -3.51 0.18
N PRO A 8 24.97 -4.38 1.08
CA PRO A 8 24.18 -5.49 1.61
C PRO A 8 23.07 -5.06 2.57
N GLN A 9 23.10 -3.81 3.06
CA GLN A 9 22.05 -3.26 3.93
C GLN A 9 20.91 -2.62 3.13
N LEU A 10 21.07 -2.47 1.81
CA LEU A 10 20.04 -1.91 0.95
C LEU A 10 18.90 -2.89 0.79
N ARG A 11 17.73 -2.53 1.34
CA ARG A 11 16.53 -3.39 1.36
C ARG A 11 15.44 -2.95 0.38
N LEU A 12 15.47 -1.68 -0.04
CA LEU A 12 14.41 -1.09 -0.84
C LEU A 12 14.96 -0.01 -1.76
N ILE A 13 14.58 -0.06 -3.05
CA ILE A 13 14.91 0.96 -4.04
C ILE A 13 13.63 1.36 -4.77
N PHE A 14 13.39 2.66 -4.89
CA PHE A 14 12.33 3.21 -5.74
C PHE A 14 12.91 3.87 -6.99
N PHE A 15 12.39 3.49 -8.14
CA PHE A 15 12.66 4.16 -9.41
C PHE A 15 11.49 5.09 -9.73
N GLY A 16 11.67 6.39 -9.49
CA GLY A 16 10.69 7.43 -9.77
C GLY A 16 11.16 8.39 -10.86
N GLY A 17 10.24 9.06 -11.53
CA GLY A 17 10.53 10.06 -12.56
C GLY A 17 9.40 10.24 -13.56
N LYS A 18 9.57 11.16 -14.52
CA LYS A 18 8.60 11.42 -15.59
C LYS A 18 8.38 10.19 -16.49
N GLY A 19 7.27 10.17 -17.22
CA GLY A 19 7.01 9.14 -18.23
C GLY A 19 8.11 9.08 -19.29
N GLY A 20 8.45 7.87 -19.76
CA GLY A 20 9.39 7.66 -20.85
C GLY A 20 10.89 7.85 -20.54
N VAL A 21 11.28 8.10 -19.29
CA VAL A 21 12.70 8.30 -18.93
C VAL A 21 13.46 7.00 -18.64
N GLY A 22 12.86 5.85 -18.87
CA GLY A 22 13.51 4.54 -18.69
C GLY A 22 13.48 4.00 -17.25
N LYS A 23 12.51 4.41 -16.41
CA LYS A 23 12.35 3.91 -15.02
C LYS A 23 12.30 2.40 -14.97
N THR A 24 11.36 1.81 -15.69
CA THR A 24 11.14 0.36 -15.78
C THR A 24 12.38 -0.38 -16.21
N THR A 25 13.08 0.12 -17.25
CA THR A 25 14.33 -0.47 -17.74
C THR A 25 15.43 -0.43 -16.67
N CYS A 26 15.57 0.72 -15.97
CA CYS A 26 16.56 0.86 -14.90
C CYS A 26 16.22 -0.01 -13.68
N ALA A 27 14.94 -0.09 -13.31
CA ALA A 27 14.47 -0.94 -12.22
C ALA A 27 14.73 -2.43 -12.51
N ALA A 28 14.37 -2.89 -13.72
CA ALA A 28 14.64 -4.24 -14.17
C ALA A 28 16.14 -4.56 -14.18
N ALA A 29 16.96 -3.65 -14.74
CA ALA A 29 18.42 -3.82 -14.77
C ALA A 29 19.02 -3.91 -13.37
N ALA A 30 18.56 -3.08 -12.40
CA ALA A 30 19.04 -3.11 -11.03
C ALA A 30 18.68 -4.42 -10.31
N ALA A 31 17.42 -4.87 -10.44
CA ALA A 31 16.95 -6.13 -9.86
C ALA A 31 17.73 -7.32 -10.43
N LEU A 32 17.89 -7.38 -11.75
CA LEU A 32 18.65 -8.43 -12.43
C LEU A 32 20.12 -8.44 -12.02
N HIS A 33 20.74 -7.27 -11.91
CA HIS A 33 22.12 -7.13 -11.46
C HIS A 33 22.32 -7.76 -10.07
N ARG A 34 21.45 -7.43 -9.13
CA ARG A 34 21.53 -7.97 -7.75
C ARG A 34 21.27 -9.46 -7.71
N ALA A 35 20.22 -9.93 -8.38
CA ALA A 35 19.86 -11.35 -8.40
C ALA A 35 20.99 -12.24 -8.97
N ARG A 36 21.70 -11.76 -9.99
CA ARG A 36 22.82 -12.51 -10.59
C ARG A 36 24.09 -12.51 -9.74
N ARG A 37 24.34 -11.46 -8.95
CA ARG A 37 25.59 -11.30 -8.20
C ARG A 37 25.53 -11.83 -6.77
N THR A 38 24.35 -12.05 -6.24
CA THR A 38 24.16 -12.41 -4.83
C THR A 38 23.28 -13.68 -4.68
N PRO A 39 23.66 -14.81 -5.26
CA PRO A 39 23.02 -16.07 -4.89
C PRO A 39 23.54 -16.48 -3.46
N PRO A 40 22.68 -16.99 -2.56
CA PRO A 40 21.32 -17.45 -2.75
C PRO A 40 20.20 -16.43 -2.37
N GLY A 41 20.48 -15.13 -2.43
CA GLY A 41 19.53 -14.09 -2.03
C GLY A 41 18.17 -14.18 -2.71
N SER A 42 17.13 -13.59 -2.10
CA SER A 42 15.77 -13.49 -2.61
C SER A 42 15.45 -12.04 -2.99
N PHE A 43 15.00 -11.82 -4.23
CA PHE A 43 14.80 -10.49 -4.79
C PHE A 43 13.41 -10.33 -5.37
N LEU A 44 12.83 -9.13 -5.21
CA LEU A 44 11.56 -8.76 -5.81
C LEU A 44 11.74 -7.53 -6.71
N LEU A 45 11.23 -7.63 -7.94
CA LEU A 45 10.96 -6.48 -8.81
C LEU A 45 9.45 -6.30 -8.86
N VAL A 46 8.94 -5.19 -8.35
CA VAL A 46 7.52 -4.89 -8.37
C VAL A 46 7.24 -3.61 -9.13
N SER A 47 6.30 -3.65 -10.09
CA SER A 47 5.77 -2.46 -10.73
C SER A 47 4.46 -2.05 -10.08
N THR A 48 4.37 -0.79 -9.71
CA THR A 48 3.14 -0.13 -9.25
C THR A 48 2.53 0.76 -10.34
N ASP A 49 3.09 0.73 -11.54
CA ASP A 49 2.57 1.45 -12.70
C ASP A 49 1.39 0.66 -13.30
N PRO A 50 0.18 1.24 -13.33
CA PRO A 50 -0.99 0.57 -13.91
C PRO A 50 -0.86 0.33 -15.43
N ALA A 51 0.11 0.93 -16.10
CA ALA A 51 0.36 0.72 -17.52
C ALA A 51 1.03 -0.63 -17.84
N HIS A 52 1.37 -1.45 -16.82
CA HIS A 52 1.88 -2.82 -16.96
C HIS A 52 3.06 -2.95 -17.94
N SER A 53 4.07 -2.09 -17.80
CA SER A 53 5.21 -2.01 -18.71
C SER A 53 6.35 -2.99 -18.41
N LEU A 54 6.29 -3.77 -17.32
CA LEU A 54 7.34 -4.74 -16.95
C LEU A 54 7.42 -5.89 -17.94
N ALA A 55 6.29 -6.48 -18.29
CA ALA A 55 6.25 -7.58 -19.27
C ALA A 55 6.82 -7.15 -20.61
N ASP A 56 6.44 -5.95 -21.10
CA ASP A 56 6.96 -5.38 -22.34
C ASP A 56 8.46 -5.10 -22.27
N SER A 57 8.95 -4.62 -21.12
CA SER A 57 10.37 -4.30 -20.93
C SER A 57 11.27 -5.53 -20.82
N LEU A 58 10.72 -6.65 -20.36
CA LEU A 58 11.45 -7.91 -20.19
C LEU A 58 11.32 -8.82 -21.43
N GLY A 59 10.24 -8.70 -22.20
CA GLY A 59 9.98 -9.55 -23.37
C GLY A 59 10.09 -11.03 -23.02
N ASP A 60 10.78 -11.80 -23.86
CA ASP A 60 11.01 -13.24 -23.65
C ASP A 60 12.10 -13.55 -22.61
N PHE A 61 12.57 -12.53 -21.85
CA PHE A 61 13.63 -12.73 -20.88
C PHE A 61 13.16 -13.59 -19.69
N GLN A 62 13.91 -14.68 -19.43
CA GLN A 62 13.68 -15.55 -18.27
C GLN A 62 14.46 -15.02 -17.05
N PRO A 63 13.78 -14.56 -16.00
CA PRO A 63 14.47 -14.07 -14.81
C PRO A 63 15.19 -15.22 -14.09
N PRO A 64 16.27 -14.92 -13.34
CA PRO A 64 16.88 -15.88 -12.43
C PRO A 64 15.87 -16.42 -11.41
N ALA A 65 16.05 -17.68 -10.99
CA ALA A 65 15.12 -18.36 -10.07
C ALA A 65 14.93 -17.61 -8.71
N ASN A 66 15.89 -16.78 -8.33
CA ASN A 66 15.88 -15.98 -7.11
C ASN A 66 15.32 -14.56 -7.29
N LEU A 67 14.81 -14.22 -8.48
CA LEU A 67 14.15 -12.95 -8.75
C LEU A 67 12.68 -13.18 -9.07
N GLN A 68 11.81 -12.73 -8.17
CA GLN A 68 10.38 -12.67 -8.42
C GLN A 68 10.04 -11.36 -9.11
N ILE A 69 9.14 -11.40 -10.11
CA ILE A 69 8.63 -10.23 -10.81
C ILE A 69 7.14 -10.16 -10.58
N LEU A 70 6.65 -8.99 -10.16
CA LEU A 70 5.26 -8.75 -9.81
C LEU A 70 4.76 -7.45 -10.43
N GLU A 71 3.68 -7.52 -11.18
CA GLU A 71 2.85 -6.36 -11.52
C GLU A 71 1.76 -6.22 -10.48
N PHE A 72 1.80 -5.11 -9.72
CA PHE A 72 0.94 -4.92 -8.58
C PHE A 72 -0.49 -4.56 -9.01
N ASN A 73 -1.45 -5.37 -8.60
CA ASN A 73 -2.86 -5.10 -8.81
C ASN A 73 -3.46 -4.41 -7.57
N ALA A 74 -3.48 -3.08 -7.59
CA ALA A 74 -3.97 -2.27 -6.48
C ALA A 74 -5.43 -2.56 -6.12
N GLN A 75 -6.27 -2.83 -7.11
CA GLN A 75 -7.68 -3.14 -6.90
C GLN A 75 -7.86 -4.49 -6.19
N ALA A 76 -7.19 -5.53 -6.66
CA ALA A 76 -7.23 -6.85 -6.02
C ALA A 76 -6.68 -6.80 -4.59
N ALA A 77 -5.59 -6.07 -4.36
CA ALA A 77 -5.01 -5.86 -3.04
C ALA A 77 -5.97 -5.11 -2.09
N LEU A 78 -6.65 -4.08 -2.59
CA LEU A 78 -7.66 -3.34 -1.82
C LEU A 78 -8.83 -4.24 -1.40
N GLU A 79 -9.35 -5.05 -2.32
CA GLU A 79 -10.45 -5.98 -2.00
C GLU A 79 -10.00 -7.05 -0.99
N ALA A 80 -8.80 -7.59 -1.13
CA ALA A 80 -8.22 -8.52 -0.16
C ALA A 80 -8.04 -7.86 1.22
N PHE A 81 -7.57 -6.61 1.26
CA PHE A 81 -7.43 -5.83 2.48
C PHE A 81 -8.77 -5.59 3.17
N LYS A 82 -9.80 -5.16 2.42
CA LYS A 82 -11.16 -4.99 2.93
C LYS A 82 -11.71 -6.30 3.50
N ALA A 83 -11.55 -7.41 2.79
CA ALA A 83 -12.00 -8.73 3.24
C ALA A 83 -11.30 -9.15 4.55
N LYS A 84 -9.96 -9.03 4.62
CA LYS A 84 -9.13 -9.36 5.79
C LYS A 84 -9.52 -8.55 7.03
N HIS A 85 -9.88 -7.26 6.85
CA HIS A 85 -10.14 -6.34 7.94
C HIS A 85 -11.63 -6.04 8.16
N ARG A 86 -12.54 -6.62 7.39
CA ARG A 86 -13.99 -6.35 7.43
C ARG A 86 -14.58 -6.36 8.84
N ARG A 87 -14.23 -7.37 9.64
CA ARG A 87 -14.70 -7.50 11.01
C ARG A 87 -14.21 -6.35 11.90
N LYS A 88 -12.94 -5.95 11.79
CA LYS A 88 -12.39 -4.83 12.56
C LYS A 88 -13.04 -3.50 12.17
N PHE A 89 -13.25 -3.28 10.87
CA PHE A 89 -13.96 -2.09 10.38
C PHE A 89 -15.40 -2.05 10.86
N ALA A 90 -16.12 -3.18 10.82
CA ALA A 90 -17.48 -3.28 11.35
C ALA A 90 -17.54 -2.99 12.85
N GLU A 91 -16.60 -3.51 13.64
CA GLU A 91 -16.51 -3.21 15.08
C GLU A 91 -16.24 -1.71 15.36
N ILE A 92 -15.35 -1.07 14.59
CA ILE A 92 -15.06 0.37 14.71
C ILE A 92 -16.29 1.19 14.36
N ALA A 93 -16.95 0.88 13.25
CA ALA A 93 -18.14 1.58 12.81
C ALA A 93 -19.30 1.41 13.79
N ALA A 94 -19.56 0.19 14.29
CA ALA A 94 -20.60 -0.08 15.28
C ALA A 94 -20.35 0.64 16.64
N ARG A 95 -19.09 0.84 17.00
CA ARG A 95 -18.73 1.56 18.25
C ARG A 95 -18.74 3.07 18.10
N GLY A 96 -18.57 3.58 16.90
CA GLY A 96 -18.36 5.02 16.61
C GLY A 96 -19.54 5.73 15.97
N THR A 97 -20.54 5.00 15.46
CA THR A 97 -21.65 5.58 14.70
C THR A 97 -22.98 4.94 15.09
N PHE A 98 -24.09 5.60 14.71
CA PHE A 98 -25.44 5.01 14.79
C PHE A 98 -25.81 4.20 13.54
N LEU A 99 -24.81 3.88 12.71
CA LEU A 99 -25.00 3.09 11.50
C LEU A 99 -25.40 1.66 11.87
N ASP A 100 -26.37 1.15 11.19
CA ASP A 100 -26.73 -0.27 11.25
C ASP A 100 -25.72 -1.12 10.45
N GLN A 101 -25.89 -2.43 10.47
CA GLN A 101 -24.97 -3.32 9.76
C GLN A 101 -25.00 -3.12 8.24
N GLU A 102 -26.14 -2.73 7.68
CA GLU A 102 -26.30 -2.50 6.25
C GLU A 102 -25.60 -1.20 5.83
N ASP A 103 -25.73 -0.14 6.62
CA ASP A 103 -25.00 1.12 6.43
C ASP A 103 -23.48 0.94 6.53
N ILE A 104 -23.03 0.11 7.47
CA ILE A 104 -21.62 -0.23 7.62
C ILE A 104 -21.10 -0.98 6.40
N HIS A 105 -21.89 -1.93 5.87
CA HIS A 105 -21.55 -2.62 4.63
C HIS A 105 -21.44 -1.65 3.46
N ARG A 106 -22.42 -0.78 3.29
CA ARG A 106 -22.40 0.26 2.24
C ARG A 106 -21.21 1.19 2.38
N LEU A 107 -20.84 1.60 3.62
CA LEU A 107 -19.69 2.43 3.88
C LEU A 107 -18.37 1.75 3.49
N LEU A 108 -18.24 0.45 3.77
CA LEU A 108 -17.05 -0.35 3.40
C LEU A 108 -16.98 -0.63 1.90
N ASP A 109 -18.12 -0.70 1.23
CA ASP A 109 -18.20 -0.88 -0.22
C ASP A 109 -17.94 0.43 -0.98
N LEU A 110 -18.02 1.58 -0.29
CA LEU A 110 -17.61 2.85 -0.89
C LEU A 110 -16.12 2.82 -1.24
N SER A 111 -15.83 3.16 -2.48
CA SER A 111 -14.46 3.39 -2.91
C SER A 111 -13.94 4.64 -2.23
N LEU A 112 -13.10 4.49 -1.21
CA LEU A 112 -12.40 5.62 -0.60
C LEU A 112 -11.32 6.07 -1.59
N PRO A 113 -11.42 7.26 -2.20
CA PRO A 113 -10.46 7.71 -3.19
C PRO A 113 -9.04 7.73 -2.61
N GLY A 114 -8.10 7.12 -3.33
CA GLY A 114 -6.69 7.07 -2.94
C GLY A 114 -6.29 5.90 -2.04
N LEU A 115 -7.23 5.03 -1.63
CA LEU A 115 -6.85 3.78 -0.93
C LEU A 115 -6.14 2.80 -1.86
N ASP A 116 -6.55 2.74 -3.11
CA ASP A 116 -5.90 1.96 -4.15
C ASP A 116 -4.43 2.39 -4.36
N GLU A 117 -4.15 3.70 -4.26
CA GLU A 117 -2.79 4.24 -4.31
C GLU A 117 -1.95 3.87 -3.07
N LEU A 118 -2.59 3.57 -1.93
CA LEU A 118 -1.91 3.18 -0.70
C LEU A 118 -1.56 1.70 -0.63
N MET A 119 -2.32 0.85 -1.32
CA MET A 119 -2.13 -0.61 -1.24
C MET A 119 -0.71 -1.05 -1.58
N PRO A 120 -0.07 -0.56 -2.65
CA PRO A 120 1.31 -0.93 -2.95
C PRO A 120 2.28 -0.61 -1.81
N LEU A 121 2.09 0.54 -1.14
CA LEU A 121 2.98 0.95 -0.03
C LEU A 121 2.80 0.07 1.20
N LEU A 122 1.55 -0.30 1.52
CA LEU A 122 1.26 -1.18 2.65
C LEU A 122 1.85 -2.57 2.44
N GLU A 123 1.70 -3.13 1.24
CA GLU A 123 2.27 -4.43 0.90
C GLU A 123 3.81 -4.39 0.90
N ILE A 124 4.42 -3.35 0.31
CA ILE A 124 5.87 -3.16 0.33
C ILE A 124 6.38 -3.03 1.76
N ALA A 125 5.69 -2.28 2.62
CA ALA A 125 6.05 -2.14 4.03
C ALA A 125 5.99 -3.50 4.76
N GLU A 126 4.93 -4.30 4.52
CA GLU A 126 4.79 -5.65 5.11
C GLU A 126 5.94 -6.57 4.64
N TRP A 127 6.32 -6.54 3.36
CA TRP A 127 7.45 -7.32 2.84
C TRP A 127 8.80 -6.89 3.43
N VAL A 128 9.00 -5.59 3.66
CA VAL A 128 10.22 -5.08 4.31
C VAL A 128 10.26 -5.49 5.79
N GLU A 129 9.15 -5.34 6.52
CA GLU A 129 9.07 -5.70 7.94
C GLU A 129 9.25 -7.20 8.17
N THR A 130 8.63 -8.03 7.34
CA THR A 130 8.73 -9.50 7.43
C THR A 130 10.02 -10.05 6.84
N GLN A 131 10.86 -9.20 6.26
CA GLN A 131 12.08 -9.59 5.55
C GLN A 131 11.84 -10.66 4.48
N ALA A 132 10.70 -10.56 3.78
CA ALA A 132 10.31 -11.52 2.75
C ALA A 132 11.34 -11.60 1.59
N TYR A 133 12.06 -10.50 1.36
CA TYR A 133 13.08 -10.39 0.32
C TYR A 133 14.33 -9.69 0.87
N ASP A 134 15.50 -10.02 0.32
CA ASP A 134 16.76 -9.33 0.62
C ASP A 134 16.81 -7.93 0.02
N LEU A 135 16.19 -7.75 -1.16
CA LEU A 135 16.02 -6.44 -1.78
C LEU A 135 14.71 -6.41 -2.57
N ILE A 136 13.97 -5.34 -2.38
CA ILE A 136 12.78 -4.99 -3.16
C ILE A 136 13.11 -3.81 -4.06
N VAL A 137 12.92 -3.97 -5.37
CA VAL A 137 13.07 -2.92 -6.38
C VAL A 137 11.68 -2.53 -6.88
N VAL A 138 11.32 -1.27 -6.72
CA VAL A 138 9.99 -0.74 -7.05
C VAL A 138 10.09 0.14 -8.28
N ASP A 139 9.44 -0.27 -9.36
CA ASP A 139 9.17 0.56 -10.53
C ASP A 139 7.87 1.32 -10.30
N THR A 140 7.93 2.65 -10.27
CA THR A 140 6.79 3.48 -9.92
C THR A 140 6.13 4.12 -11.14
N ALA A 141 4.84 4.39 -11.03
CA ALA A 141 4.12 5.26 -11.96
C ALA A 141 4.79 6.65 -12.11
N PRO A 142 4.49 7.43 -13.14
CA PRO A 142 5.09 8.76 -13.37
C PRO A 142 5.01 9.69 -12.16
N SER A 143 6.05 10.49 -11.94
CA SER A 143 6.44 11.23 -10.72
C SER A 143 5.35 12.01 -9.95
N GLY A 144 4.24 12.38 -10.57
CA GLY A 144 3.13 13.06 -9.89
C GLY A 144 2.46 12.18 -8.83
N HIS A 145 2.36 10.88 -9.07
CA HIS A 145 1.80 9.89 -8.14
C HIS A 145 2.83 9.46 -7.09
N THR A 146 4.07 9.23 -7.49
CA THR A 146 5.14 8.79 -6.57
C THR A 146 5.41 9.80 -5.44
N LEU A 147 5.43 11.10 -5.75
CA LEU A 147 5.60 12.15 -4.74
C LEU A 147 4.38 12.25 -3.81
N ARG A 148 3.18 12.04 -4.30
CA ARG A 148 1.97 11.94 -3.48
C ARG A 148 2.04 10.74 -2.54
N LEU A 149 2.49 9.60 -3.01
CA LEU A 149 2.68 8.39 -2.21
C LEU A 149 3.68 8.61 -1.06
N LEU A 150 4.79 9.30 -1.31
CA LEU A 150 5.77 9.64 -0.28
C LEU A 150 5.25 10.67 0.74
N ALA A 151 4.30 11.53 0.36
CA ALA A 151 3.61 12.46 1.25
C ALA A 151 2.42 11.81 2.01
N THR A 152 2.01 10.62 1.62
CA THR A 152 0.86 9.90 2.17
C THR A 152 0.92 9.62 3.67
N PRO A 153 2.09 9.32 4.31
CA PRO A 153 2.14 9.12 5.76
C PRO A 153 1.61 10.30 6.57
N GLU A 154 1.83 11.53 6.12
CA GLU A 154 1.28 12.72 6.78
C GLU A 154 -0.22 12.87 6.55
N LEU A 155 -0.70 12.55 5.36
CA LEU A 155 -2.12 12.54 5.04
C LEU A 155 -2.85 11.50 5.91
N ILE A 156 -2.34 10.28 6.01
CA ILE A 156 -2.89 9.23 6.88
C ILE A 156 -2.89 9.68 8.34
N ARG A 157 -1.80 10.26 8.84
CA ARG A 157 -1.76 10.79 10.22
C ARG A 157 -2.81 11.87 10.45
N THR A 158 -3.05 12.73 9.47
CA THR A 158 -4.08 13.77 9.55
C THR A 158 -5.48 13.16 9.57
N TRP A 159 -5.75 12.16 8.74
CA TRP A 159 -7.00 11.41 8.74
C TRP A 159 -7.22 10.65 10.06
N LEU A 160 -6.21 9.99 10.59
CA LEU A 160 -6.29 9.30 11.88
C LEU A 160 -6.59 10.27 13.01
N ARG A 161 -5.97 11.46 13.04
CA ARG A 161 -6.29 12.51 14.03
C ARG A 161 -7.73 13.03 13.88
N ALA A 162 -8.21 13.21 12.65
CA ALA A 162 -9.59 13.61 12.41
C ALA A 162 -10.59 12.53 12.87
N LEU A 163 -10.30 11.27 12.60
CA LEU A 163 -11.08 10.12 13.08
C LEU A 163 -11.07 10.03 14.61
N ASP A 164 -9.92 10.18 15.24
CA ASP A 164 -9.82 10.19 16.71
C ASP A 164 -10.60 11.34 17.34
N ALA A 165 -10.58 12.53 16.73
CA ALA A 165 -11.36 13.68 17.18
C ALA A 165 -12.87 13.44 17.02
N LEU A 166 -13.31 12.83 15.93
CA LEU A 166 -14.71 12.43 15.70
C LEU A 166 -15.16 11.39 16.73
N LEU A 167 -14.36 10.37 16.98
CA LEU A 167 -14.63 9.33 17.97
C LEU A 167 -14.64 9.87 19.40
N ALA A 168 -13.79 10.85 19.72
CA ALA A 168 -13.77 11.53 21.02
C ALA A 168 -15.04 12.37 21.23
N LYS A 169 -15.44 13.15 20.18
CA LYS A 169 -16.69 13.93 20.20
C LYS A 169 -17.91 13.02 20.37
N HIS A 170 -17.94 11.89 19.68
CA HIS A 170 -19.02 10.92 19.78
C HIS A 170 -19.10 10.27 21.18
N ARG A 171 -17.94 9.90 21.77
CA ARG A 171 -17.88 9.38 23.14
C ARG A 171 -18.40 10.42 24.17
N PHE A 172 -18.08 11.69 23.95
CA PHE A 172 -18.58 12.79 24.78
C PHE A 172 -20.11 12.93 24.68
N LEU A 173 -20.67 12.95 23.47
CA LEU A 173 -22.11 13.02 23.23
C LEU A 173 -22.84 11.83 23.82
N LYS A 174 -22.34 10.60 23.64
CA LYS A 174 -22.93 9.38 24.18
C LYS A 174 -22.97 9.38 25.73
N ARG A 175 -22.00 10.00 26.42
CA ARG A 175 -22.00 10.14 27.87
C ARG A 175 -23.01 11.16 28.36
N HIS A 176 -23.27 12.21 27.60
CA HIS A 176 -24.17 13.29 28.02
C HIS A 176 -25.63 13.05 27.62
N PHE A 177 -25.91 12.30 26.55
CA PHE A 177 -27.27 12.02 26.09
C PHE A 177 -27.87 10.71 26.60
N ARG A 178 -27.09 9.79 27.18
CA ARG A 178 -27.62 8.57 27.85
C ARG A 178 -28.33 8.83 29.17
N GLY A 179 -28.36 10.07 29.64
CA GLY A 179 -29.01 10.45 30.87
C GLY A 179 -30.44 11.00 30.72
N THR A 180 -31.00 11.13 29.51
CA THR A 180 -32.22 11.91 29.28
C THR A 180 -33.34 11.20 28.51
N TYR A 181 -33.21 9.91 28.22
CA TYR A 181 -34.31 9.18 27.58
C TYR A 181 -34.91 8.18 28.60
N GLN A 182 -35.94 8.60 29.30
CA GLN A 182 -36.96 7.72 29.88
C GLN A 182 -38.07 7.62 28.82
N PRO A 183 -38.47 6.42 28.37
CA PRO A 183 -39.70 6.28 27.60
C PRO A 183 -40.85 6.51 28.54
N ASP A 184 -41.71 7.49 28.24
CA ASP A 184 -43.00 7.63 28.86
C ASP A 184 -43.83 6.38 28.55
N GLU A 185 -44.55 5.90 29.60
CA GLU A 185 -45.48 4.75 29.56
C GLU A 185 -46.65 4.93 28.59
#